data_cdd17317331ee1f957432f3c1247fe69
#
_entry.id   cdd17317331ee1f957432f3c1247fe69
#
_cell.length_a   1.000
_cell.length_b   1.000
_cell.length_c   1.000
_cell.angle_alpha   90.00
_cell.angle_beta   90.00
_cell.angle_gamma   90.00
#
_symmetry.space_group_name_H-M   'P 1'
#
loop_
_entity.id
_entity.type
_entity.pdbx_description
1 polymer ?
#
loop_
_entity_poly.entity_id
_entity_poly.type
_entity_poly.pdbx_seq_one_letter_code
_entity_poly.pdbx_strand_id
1 'polypeptide(L)'
;MKLTVARLKVPILFALILIFLSVNLSGCWSRVEIEKMAFISMVGVDAAGPQELLVSFQIVNPGGFAQGGGGGGGGQGGGGDKPFFVLSVKARSIPLALAKVSQESPHRVRFKQLNAIVLGEDLGREGVAHVVDFFVRHWEMRRSIWMVMAHGNAQEVLLKGAPVQEKVPGVAVKIQMETPRHFDPTFYPVVLGDFLTDISEEGRDAIVAAVRVRPMQENKAEESKTGFTENNQLMFEGAGVFRGDQLVGYLGP
;
A
#
# COMPACT_ATOMS: atom_id res chain seq x y z
N MET A 1 33.90 -20.64 62.44
CA MET A 1 32.89 -19.63 62.06
C MET A 1 33.09 -19.00 60.66
N LYS A 2 34.27 -18.97 60.07
CA LYS A 2 34.54 -18.38 58.74
C LYS A 2 34.11 -19.26 57.54
N LEU A 3 34.10 -20.59 57.66
CA LEU A 3 33.76 -21.53 56.58
C LEU A 3 32.25 -21.60 56.27
N THR A 4 31.38 -21.34 57.25
CA THR A 4 29.94 -21.41 57.09
C THR A 4 29.40 -20.20 56.30
N VAL A 5 30.02 -19.03 56.41
CA VAL A 5 29.65 -17.78 55.71
C VAL A 5 30.05 -17.85 54.24
N ALA A 6 31.12 -18.54 53.87
CA ALA A 6 31.54 -18.73 52.50
C ALA A 6 30.59 -19.67 51.73
N ARG A 7 30.05 -20.71 52.38
CA ARG A 7 29.10 -21.64 51.78
C ARG A 7 27.71 -21.03 51.50
N LEU A 8 27.32 -19.96 52.22
CA LEU A 8 26.08 -19.28 52.02
C LEU A 8 26.15 -18.21 50.90
N LYS A 9 27.33 -17.66 50.64
CA LYS A 9 27.54 -16.63 49.61
C LYS A 9 27.35 -17.16 48.17
N VAL A 10 27.77 -18.38 47.92
CA VAL A 10 27.67 -19.01 46.58
C VAL A 10 26.20 -19.20 46.13
N PRO A 11 25.28 -19.79 46.93
CA PRO A 11 23.89 -19.95 46.51
C PRO A 11 23.15 -18.60 46.41
N ILE A 12 23.50 -17.61 47.26
CA ILE A 12 22.93 -16.27 47.17
C ILE A 12 23.39 -15.56 45.88
N LEU A 13 24.65 -15.66 45.51
CA LEU A 13 25.16 -15.11 44.23
C LEU A 13 24.49 -15.80 43.03
N PHE A 14 24.31 -17.13 43.07
CA PHE A 14 23.63 -17.86 42.04
C PHE A 14 22.15 -17.47 41.90
N ALA A 15 21.46 -17.28 43.03
CA ALA A 15 20.08 -16.79 43.04
C ALA A 15 19.96 -15.36 42.47
N LEU A 16 20.88 -14.47 42.78
CA LEU A 16 20.94 -13.10 42.24
C LEU A 16 21.18 -13.10 40.72
N ILE A 17 22.08 -13.97 40.23
CA ILE A 17 22.33 -14.14 38.79
C ILE A 17 21.09 -14.66 38.09
N LEU A 18 20.39 -15.64 38.70
CA LEU A 18 19.15 -16.19 38.14
C LEU A 18 18.03 -15.15 38.06
N ILE A 19 17.87 -14.33 39.10
CA ILE A 19 16.90 -13.22 39.11
C ILE A 19 17.27 -12.18 38.04
N PHE A 20 18.54 -11.82 37.93
CA PHE A 20 19.02 -10.87 36.93
C PHE A 20 18.78 -11.40 35.50
N LEU A 21 19.03 -12.69 35.26
CA LEU A 21 18.76 -13.35 33.98
C LEU A 21 17.26 -13.34 33.68
N SER A 22 16.40 -13.67 34.67
CA SER A 22 14.93 -13.69 34.50
C SER A 22 14.35 -12.34 34.13
N VAL A 23 14.85 -11.25 34.67
CA VAL A 23 14.44 -9.88 34.35
C VAL A 23 14.80 -9.51 32.89
N ASN A 24 15.95 -10.00 32.40
CA ASN A 24 16.36 -9.74 31.02
C ASN A 24 15.62 -10.61 29.98
N LEU A 25 15.01 -11.73 30.38
CA LEU A 25 14.21 -12.59 29.48
C LEU A 25 12.76 -12.11 29.27
N SER A 26 12.29 -11.12 30.00
CA SER A 26 10.90 -10.59 29.88
C SER A 26 10.71 -9.60 28.71
N GLY A 27 11.44 -9.78 27.62
CA GLY A 27 11.58 -8.84 26.50
C GLY A 27 10.42 -8.68 25.51
N CYS A 28 9.22 -9.24 25.72
CA CYS A 28 8.13 -9.22 24.72
C CYS A 28 6.96 -8.28 25.05
N TRP A 29 7.15 -7.22 25.81
CA TRP A 29 6.09 -6.30 26.24
C TRP A 29 5.40 -5.52 25.10
N SER A 30 6.08 -5.31 23.95
CA SER A 30 5.60 -4.49 22.83
C SER A 30 5.18 -5.30 21.59
N ARG A 31 4.79 -6.56 21.77
CA ARG A 31 4.34 -7.41 20.65
C ARG A 31 2.98 -6.93 20.13
N VAL A 32 2.91 -6.57 18.86
CA VAL A 32 1.65 -6.35 18.14
C VAL A 32 1.40 -7.56 17.23
N GLU A 33 0.27 -8.23 17.43
CA GLU A 33 -0.15 -9.38 16.62
C GLU A 33 -0.48 -8.92 15.19
N ILE A 34 -0.01 -9.66 14.19
CA ILE A 34 -0.23 -9.35 12.77
C ILE A 34 -1.73 -9.32 12.44
N GLU A 35 -2.51 -10.15 13.10
CA GLU A 35 -3.96 -10.26 12.95
C GLU A 35 -4.71 -8.97 13.33
N LYS A 36 -4.10 -8.12 14.15
CA LYS A 36 -4.64 -6.82 14.57
C LYS A 36 -4.17 -5.66 13.68
N MET A 37 -3.51 -5.97 12.55
CA MET A 37 -3.01 -4.98 11.60
C MET A 37 -3.81 -5.01 10.30
N ALA A 38 -4.13 -3.83 9.79
CA ALA A 38 -4.69 -3.61 8.46
C ALA A 38 -3.59 -3.08 7.55
N PHE A 39 -3.12 -3.89 6.61
CA PHE A 39 -2.03 -3.51 5.71
C PHE A 39 -2.59 -2.82 4.47
N ILE A 40 -2.14 -1.58 4.24
CA ILE A 40 -2.43 -0.84 3.02
C ILE A 40 -1.49 -1.36 1.93
N SER A 41 -2.08 -1.80 0.81
CA SER A 41 -1.36 -2.25 -0.39
C SER A 41 -1.18 -1.13 -1.40
N MET A 42 -2.15 -0.23 -1.51
CA MET A 42 -2.14 0.89 -2.46
C MET A 42 -2.88 2.09 -1.87
N VAL A 43 -2.42 3.30 -2.18
CA VAL A 43 -3.11 4.55 -1.82
C VAL A 43 -3.40 5.31 -3.10
N GLY A 44 -4.64 5.77 -3.24
CA GLY A 44 -5.07 6.71 -4.28
C GLY A 44 -5.33 8.08 -3.67
N VAL A 45 -4.90 9.13 -4.36
CA VAL A 45 -5.16 10.52 -3.94
C VAL A 45 -5.71 11.30 -5.11
N ASP A 46 -6.92 11.82 -4.93
CA ASP A 46 -7.63 12.65 -5.90
C ASP A 46 -7.92 14.04 -5.32
N ALA A 47 -8.03 15.03 -6.18
CA ALA A 47 -8.60 16.31 -5.81
C ALA A 47 -10.11 16.16 -5.54
N ALA A 48 -10.64 16.77 -4.47
CA ALA A 48 -12.04 16.65 -4.10
C ALA A 48 -12.72 18.03 -3.95
N GLY A 49 -12.06 19.08 -4.41
CA GLY A 49 -12.48 20.47 -4.33
C GLY A 49 -11.40 21.36 -3.72
N PRO A 50 -11.65 22.65 -3.52
CA PRO A 50 -10.66 23.58 -3.01
C PRO A 50 -10.09 23.12 -1.66
N GLN A 51 -8.79 22.84 -1.64
CA GLN A 51 -8.07 22.37 -0.45
C GLN A 51 -8.61 21.10 0.19
N GLU A 52 -9.28 20.23 -0.56
CA GLU A 52 -9.78 18.95 -0.09
C GLU A 52 -9.32 17.83 -1.00
N LEU A 53 -8.87 16.74 -0.39
CA LEU A 53 -8.42 15.51 -1.05
C LEU A 53 -9.42 14.39 -0.81
N LEU A 54 -9.65 13.56 -1.80
CA LEU A 54 -10.24 12.25 -1.64
C LEU A 54 -9.12 11.23 -1.55
N VAL A 55 -8.90 10.67 -0.36
CA VAL A 55 -7.85 9.68 -0.13
C VAL A 55 -8.48 8.30 -0.03
N SER A 56 -8.05 7.40 -0.88
CA SER A 56 -8.53 6.03 -0.98
C SER A 56 -7.43 5.06 -0.54
N PHE A 57 -7.75 4.17 0.38
CA PHE A 57 -6.83 3.18 0.93
C PHE A 57 -7.28 1.79 0.52
N GLN A 58 -6.48 1.08 -0.25
CA GLN A 58 -6.70 -0.33 -0.53
C GLN A 58 -6.08 -1.17 0.57
N ILE A 59 -6.92 -1.84 1.34
CA ILE A 59 -6.54 -2.62 2.51
C ILE A 59 -6.65 -4.10 2.18
N VAL A 60 -5.61 -4.86 2.46
CA VAL A 60 -5.57 -6.31 2.27
C VAL A 60 -6.41 -7.00 3.33
N ASN A 61 -7.28 -7.92 2.90
CA ASN A 61 -8.07 -8.76 3.78
C ASN A 61 -7.48 -10.19 3.80
N PRO A 62 -6.74 -10.57 4.86
CA PRO A 62 -6.15 -11.91 4.93
C PRO A 62 -7.17 -13.05 4.88
N GLY A 63 -8.40 -12.83 5.40
CA GLY A 63 -9.49 -13.81 5.36
C GLY A 63 -9.94 -14.17 3.93
N GLY A 64 -9.86 -13.23 3.00
CA GLY A 64 -10.24 -13.43 1.61
C GLY A 64 -9.33 -14.37 0.80
N PHE A 65 -8.17 -14.79 1.38
CA PHE A 65 -7.25 -15.76 0.76
C PHE A 65 -7.56 -17.21 1.17
N ALA A 66 -8.32 -17.44 2.23
CA ALA A 66 -8.50 -18.76 2.85
C ALA A 66 -9.40 -19.71 2.04
N GLN A 67 -10.17 -19.23 1.05
CA GLN A 67 -11.14 -20.06 0.29
C GLN A 67 -10.55 -20.82 -0.91
N GLY A 68 -9.24 -20.91 -1.04
CA GLY A 68 -8.58 -21.61 -2.15
C GLY A 68 -8.02 -22.99 -1.84
N GLY A 69 -8.14 -23.50 -0.61
CA GLY A 69 -7.59 -24.81 -0.21
C GLY A 69 -8.65 -25.63 0.53
N GLY A 70 -9.05 -26.78 -0.07
CA GLY A 70 -10.09 -27.65 0.43
C GLY A 70 -9.92 -28.09 1.89
N GLY A 71 -11.00 -27.98 2.66
CA GLY A 71 -11.08 -28.50 4.02
C GLY A 71 -12.35 -28.00 4.71
N GLY A 72 -13.38 -28.85 4.81
CA GLY A 72 -14.72 -28.57 5.28
C GLY A 72 -14.82 -27.88 6.64
N GLY A 73 -15.72 -26.91 6.72
CA GLY A 73 -16.20 -26.26 7.92
C GLY A 73 -17.37 -25.35 7.55
N GLY A 74 -18.59 -25.89 7.68
CA GLY A 74 -19.84 -25.18 7.36
C GLY A 74 -20.00 -23.93 8.21
N GLY A 75 -20.01 -22.80 7.54
CA GLY A 75 -20.44 -21.51 8.06
C GLY A 75 -21.26 -20.84 6.96
N GLN A 76 -22.57 -20.81 7.12
CA GLN A 76 -23.55 -20.23 6.22
C GLN A 76 -23.46 -18.72 6.29
N GLY A 77 -22.77 -18.10 5.31
CA GLY A 77 -22.65 -16.66 5.13
C GLY A 77 -22.27 -16.40 3.69
N GLY A 78 -23.25 -16.21 2.80
CA GLY A 78 -23.06 -15.99 1.38
C GLY A 78 -22.42 -14.63 1.11
N GLY A 79 -21.19 -14.66 0.65
CA GLY A 79 -20.42 -13.55 0.17
C GLY A 79 -18.96 -13.90 0.30
N GLY A 80 -18.34 -14.47 -0.75
CA GLY A 80 -16.92 -14.78 -0.74
C GLY A 80 -16.13 -13.54 -0.36
N ASP A 81 -15.43 -13.59 0.79
CA ASP A 81 -14.62 -12.49 1.29
C ASP A 81 -13.62 -12.04 0.24
N LYS A 82 -13.77 -10.80 -0.24
CA LYS A 82 -12.83 -10.21 -1.18
C LYS A 82 -11.44 -10.12 -0.52
N PRO A 83 -10.36 -10.39 -1.27
CA PRO A 83 -8.99 -10.36 -0.73
C PRO A 83 -8.52 -8.94 -0.35
N PHE A 84 -9.26 -7.92 -0.71
CA PHE A 84 -9.04 -6.54 -0.33
C PHE A 84 -10.37 -5.76 -0.28
N PHE A 85 -10.34 -4.61 0.36
CA PHE A 85 -11.40 -3.61 0.32
C PHE A 85 -10.78 -2.21 0.21
N VAL A 86 -11.57 -1.24 -0.26
CA VAL A 86 -11.12 0.13 -0.41
C VAL A 86 -11.95 1.03 0.50
N LEU A 87 -11.27 1.79 1.36
CA LEU A 87 -11.87 2.86 2.15
C LEU A 87 -11.47 4.21 1.57
N SER A 88 -12.46 5.04 1.26
CA SER A 88 -12.21 6.37 0.69
C SER A 88 -12.80 7.43 1.59
N VAL A 89 -11.98 8.41 1.96
CA VAL A 89 -12.39 9.51 2.85
C VAL A 89 -11.95 10.86 2.29
N LYS A 90 -12.81 11.86 2.45
CA LYS A 90 -12.48 13.26 2.15
C LYS A 90 -11.80 13.90 3.35
N ALA A 91 -10.68 14.57 3.10
CA ALA A 91 -9.90 15.26 4.12
C ALA A 91 -9.03 16.36 3.50
N ARG A 92 -8.64 17.33 4.31
CA ARG A 92 -7.71 18.40 3.89
C ARG A 92 -6.25 17.94 3.78
N SER A 93 -5.93 16.78 4.33
CA SER A 93 -4.58 16.22 4.29
C SER A 93 -4.61 14.71 4.47
N ILE A 94 -3.56 14.02 4.03
CA ILE A 94 -3.43 12.57 4.17
C ILE A 94 -3.37 12.14 5.66
N PRO A 95 -2.66 12.82 6.58
CA PRO A 95 -2.72 12.50 8.00
C PRO A 95 -4.14 12.51 8.57
N LEU A 96 -4.95 13.52 8.18
CA LEU A 96 -6.33 13.58 8.62
C LEU A 96 -7.20 12.46 8.04
N ALA A 97 -6.98 12.11 6.77
CA ALA A 97 -7.62 10.96 6.14
C ALA A 97 -7.28 9.66 6.88
N LEU A 98 -6.00 9.46 7.19
CA LEU A 98 -5.53 8.29 7.95
C LEU A 98 -6.13 8.23 9.35
N ALA A 99 -6.25 9.37 10.03
CA ALA A 99 -6.89 9.43 11.34
C ALA A 99 -8.37 9.01 11.28
N LYS A 100 -9.12 9.48 10.27
CA LYS A 100 -10.52 9.10 10.05
C LYS A 100 -10.65 7.59 9.80
N VAL A 101 -9.86 7.04 8.88
CA VAL A 101 -9.88 5.58 8.58
C VAL A 101 -9.48 4.75 9.80
N SER A 102 -8.52 5.24 10.61
CA SER A 102 -8.11 4.54 11.83
C SER A 102 -9.19 4.53 12.92
N GLN A 103 -10.13 5.49 12.90
CA GLN A 103 -11.29 5.49 13.81
C GLN A 103 -12.38 4.50 13.36
N GLU A 104 -12.51 4.28 12.05
CA GLU A 104 -13.49 3.36 11.47
C GLU A 104 -12.98 1.90 11.44
N SER A 105 -11.66 1.70 11.46
CA SER A 105 -11.05 0.37 11.38
C SER A 105 -10.83 -0.22 12.77
N PRO A 106 -11.26 -1.46 13.04
CA PRO A 106 -10.94 -2.17 14.28
C PRO A 106 -9.45 -2.57 14.36
N HIS A 107 -8.74 -2.51 13.24
CA HIS A 107 -7.32 -2.89 13.12
C HIS A 107 -6.44 -1.66 12.95
N ARG A 108 -5.18 -1.77 13.40
CA ARG A 108 -4.18 -0.71 13.21
C ARG A 108 -3.76 -0.64 11.75
N VAL A 109 -4.07 0.47 11.11
CA VAL A 109 -3.71 0.74 9.72
C VAL A 109 -2.20 0.93 9.61
N ARG A 110 -1.54 0.24 8.65
CA ARG A 110 -0.10 0.23 8.46
C ARG A 110 0.28 0.34 6.99
N PHE A 111 1.30 1.17 6.70
CA PHE A 111 1.83 1.36 5.34
C PHE A 111 3.00 0.43 4.97
N LYS A 112 3.44 -0.42 5.88
CA LYS A 112 4.63 -1.28 5.64
C LYS A 112 4.59 -2.14 4.38
N GLN A 113 3.39 -2.43 3.87
CA GLN A 113 3.14 -3.21 2.66
C GLN A 113 2.65 -2.34 1.49
N LEU A 114 2.82 -1.01 1.58
CA LEU A 114 2.46 -0.11 0.50
C LEU A 114 3.35 -0.37 -0.72
N ASN A 115 2.70 -0.74 -1.83
CA ASN A 115 3.36 -1.06 -3.09
C ASN A 115 3.34 0.13 -4.06
N ALA A 116 2.20 0.85 -4.14
CA ALA A 116 2.07 1.97 -5.06
C ALA A 116 1.24 3.12 -4.48
N ILE A 117 1.57 4.32 -4.93
CA ILE A 117 0.81 5.55 -4.74
C ILE A 117 0.25 5.94 -6.10
N VAL A 118 -1.06 6.07 -6.20
CA VAL A 118 -1.76 6.47 -7.42
C VAL A 118 -2.23 7.91 -7.25
N LEU A 119 -1.83 8.78 -8.15
CA LEU A 119 -2.24 10.18 -8.20
C LEU A 119 -3.35 10.36 -9.24
N GLY A 120 -4.43 11.02 -8.88
CA GLY A 120 -5.52 11.37 -9.81
C GLY A 120 -5.10 12.52 -10.74
N GLU A 121 -5.70 12.57 -11.94
CA GLU A 121 -5.32 13.53 -12.97
C GLU A 121 -5.54 14.99 -12.54
N ASP A 122 -6.69 15.29 -11.94
CA ASP A 122 -7.00 16.65 -11.50
C ASP A 122 -6.04 17.11 -10.40
N LEU A 123 -5.73 16.23 -9.44
CA LEU A 123 -4.72 16.49 -8.44
C LEU A 123 -3.34 16.74 -9.07
N GLY A 124 -2.97 15.93 -10.06
CA GLY A 124 -1.72 16.11 -10.80
C GLY A 124 -1.62 17.50 -11.43
N ARG A 125 -2.70 18.00 -12.03
CA ARG A 125 -2.77 19.34 -12.65
C ARG A 125 -2.73 20.47 -11.63
N GLU A 126 -3.33 20.27 -10.45
CA GLU A 126 -3.30 21.27 -9.35
C GLU A 126 -1.92 21.36 -8.69
N GLY A 127 -1.17 20.24 -8.63
CA GLY A 127 0.15 20.14 -8.01
C GLY A 127 0.22 19.11 -6.89
N VAL A 128 1.24 18.26 -6.92
CA VAL A 128 1.37 17.08 -6.05
C VAL A 128 2.36 17.24 -4.90
N ALA A 129 3.11 18.36 -4.82
CA ALA A 129 4.18 18.53 -3.84
C ALA A 129 3.73 18.28 -2.40
N HIS A 130 2.57 18.80 -1.99
CA HIS A 130 2.03 18.65 -0.63
C HIS A 130 1.63 17.20 -0.30
N VAL A 131 1.23 16.42 -1.30
CA VAL A 131 0.90 15.01 -1.17
C VAL A 131 2.19 14.18 -1.05
N VAL A 132 3.15 14.44 -1.94
CA VAL A 132 4.45 13.74 -1.97
C VAL A 132 5.23 13.99 -0.69
N ASP A 133 5.22 15.24 -0.17
CA ASP A 133 5.90 15.59 1.09
C ASP A 133 5.45 14.72 2.27
N PHE A 134 4.16 14.41 2.38
CA PHE A 134 3.67 13.51 3.42
C PHE A 134 4.31 12.12 3.30
N PHE A 135 4.31 11.53 2.11
CA PHE A 135 4.85 10.18 1.91
C PHE A 135 6.35 10.11 2.16
N VAL A 136 7.09 11.18 1.88
CA VAL A 136 8.53 11.23 2.15
C VAL A 136 8.84 11.34 3.64
N ARG A 137 8.03 12.08 4.40
CA ARG A 137 8.26 12.32 5.83
C ARG A 137 7.71 11.23 6.75
N HIS A 138 6.81 10.40 6.26
CA HIS A 138 6.20 9.40 7.11
C HIS A 138 7.14 8.20 7.33
N TRP A 139 7.38 7.85 8.59
CA TRP A 139 8.39 6.87 9.02
C TRP A 139 8.20 5.42 8.52
N GLU A 140 6.97 5.02 8.12
CA GLU A 140 6.69 3.70 7.54
C GLU A 140 6.95 3.65 6.03
N MET A 141 7.14 4.80 5.38
CA MET A 141 7.27 4.87 3.93
C MET A 141 8.66 4.53 3.44
N ARG A 142 8.71 3.85 2.31
CA ARG A 142 9.96 3.54 1.61
C ARG A 142 10.05 4.41 0.37
N ARG A 143 11.24 4.88 0.05
CA ARG A 143 11.48 5.62 -1.20
C ARG A 143 11.33 4.74 -2.46
N SER A 144 11.29 3.42 -2.29
CA SER A 144 11.10 2.43 -3.36
C SER A 144 9.62 2.10 -3.67
N ILE A 145 8.66 2.87 -3.13
CA ILE A 145 7.24 2.74 -3.47
C ILE A 145 7.01 3.27 -4.88
N TRP A 146 6.25 2.53 -5.68
CA TRP A 146 5.96 2.91 -7.05
C TRP A 146 5.00 4.09 -7.14
N MET A 147 5.31 5.03 -8.03
CA MET A 147 4.44 6.16 -8.35
C MET A 147 3.68 5.87 -9.63
N VAL A 148 2.39 6.16 -9.63
CA VAL A 148 1.49 5.91 -10.77
C VAL A 148 0.57 7.09 -10.95
N MET A 149 0.38 7.52 -12.21
CA MET A 149 -0.57 8.56 -12.59
C MET A 149 -1.82 7.92 -13.18
N ALA A 150 -2.99 8.19 -12.62
CA ALA A 150 -4.24 7.71 -13.19
C ALA A 150 -4.69 8.63 -14.35
N HIS A 151 -5.17 8.04 -15.45
CA HIS A 151 -6.03 8.77 -16.36
C HIS A 151 -7.41 8.91 -15.73
N GLY A 152 -7.73 10.08 -15.21
CA GLY A 152 -8.91 10.37 -14.40
C GLY A 152 -8.65 10.14 -12.90
N ASN A 153 -9.52 9.38 -12.23
CA ASN A 153 -9.51 9.28 -10.78
C ASN A 153 -8.67 8.10 -10.27
N ALA A 154 -7.81 8.37 -9.30
CA ALA A 154 -7.06 7.33 -8.59
C ALA A 154 -7.99 6.37 -7.84
N GLN A 155 -9.09 6.86 -7.25
CA GLN A 155 -10.09 6.03 -6.59
C GLN A 155 -10.61 4.93 -7.52
N GLU A 156 -10.87 5.25 -8.80
CA GLU A 156 -11.35 4.28 -9.78
C GLU A 156 -10.35 3.15 -10.02
N VAL A 157 -9.06 3.47 -10.09
CA VAL A 157 -7.97 2.48 -10.21
C VAL A 157 -7.98 1.50 -9.03
N LEU A 158 -8.18 1.99 -7.81
CA LEU A 158 -8.21 1.15 -6.61
C LEU A 158 -9.46 0.28 -6.52
N LEU A 159 -10.62 0.81 -6.93
CA LEU A 159 -11.91 0.12 -6.83
C LEU A 159 -12.16 -0.88 -7.95
N LYS A 160 -11.86 -0.48 -9.19
CA LYS A 160 -12.22 -1.20 -10.40
C LYS A 160 -11.04 -1.95 -11.04
N GLY A 161 -9.83 -1.63 -10.65
CA GLY A 161 -8.64 -2.26 -11.18
C GLY A 161 -8.57 -3.72 -10.74
N ALA A 162 -9.11 -4.65 -11.54
CA ALA A 162 -9.01 -6.07 -11.29
C ALA A 162 -7.81 -6.65 -12.05
N PRO A 163 -6.80 -7.18 -11.37
CA PRO A 163 -5.71 -7.88 -12.05
C PRO A 163 -6.16 -9.27 -12.49
N VAL A 164 -5.74 -9.69 -13.67
CA VAL A 164 -6.12 -11.01 -14.22
C VAL A 164 -5.44 -12.17 -13.45
N GLN A 165 -4.24 -11.94 -12.95
CA GLN A 165 -3.39 -12.99 -12.35
C GLN A 165 -3.20 -12.85 -10.84
N GLU A 166 -3.39 -11.64 -10.29
CA GLU A 166 -3.17 -11.35 -8.88
C GLU A 166 -4.48 -10.98 -8.18
N LYS A 167 -4.65 -11.47 -6.94
CA LYS A 167 -5.86 -11.20 -6.17
C LYS A 167 -5.92 -9.76 -5.61
N VAL A 168 -4.77 -9.10 -5.42
CA VAL A 168 -4.67 -7.75 -4.86
C VAL A 168 -4.08 -6.81 -5.90
N PRO A 169 -4.82 -5.79 -6.35
CA PRO A 169 -4.36 -4.84 -7.38
C PRO A 169 -3.02 -4.18 -7.08
N GLY A 170 -2.77 -3.77 -5.84
CA GLY A 170 -1.49 -3.17 -5.46
C GLY A 170 -0.29 -4.11 -5.59
N VAL A 171 -0.48 -5.43 -5.46
CA VAL A 171 0.55 -6.44 -5.73
C VAL A 171 0.78 -6.58 -7.23
N ALA A 172 -0.30 -6.59 -8.01
CA ALA A 172 -0.22 -6.65 -9.47
C ALA A 172 0.55 -5.44 -10.05
N VAL A 173 0.23 -4.22 -9.57
CA VAL A 173 0.96 -3.00 -9.93
C VAL A 173 2.45 -3.14 -9.64
N LYS A 174 2.81 -3.60 -8.45
CA LYS A 174 4.20 -3.83 -8.07
C LYS A 174 4.91 -4.78 -9.05
N ILE A 175 4.32 -5.96 -9.31
CA ILE A 175 4.91 -6.96 -10.22
C ILE A 175 5.08 -6.39 -11.63
N GLN A 176 4.09 -5.63 -12.13
CA GLN A 176 4.19 -5.01 -13.45
C GLN A 176 5.31 -3.96 -13.51
N MET A 177 5.50 -3.18 -12.45
CA MET A 177 6.58 -2.19 -12.37
C MET A 177 7.97 -2.80 -12.22
N GLU A 178 8.08 -3.94 -11.52
CA GLU A 178 9.36 -4.65 -11.30
C GLU A 178 9.77 -5.52 -12.50
N THR A 179 8.83 -5.88 -13.37
CA THR A 179 9.13 -6.76 -14.52
C THR A 179 9.72 -5.95 -15.66
N PRO A 180 11.00 -6.12 -15.99
CA PRO A 180 11.62 -5.40 -17.10
C PRO A 180 11.00 -5.86 -18.43
N ARG A 181 10.40 -4.94 -19.15
CA ARG A 181 9.86 -5.17 -20.50
C ARG A 181 10.94 -4.84 -21.54
N HIS A 182 11.71 -5.83 -21.92
CA HIS A 182 12.83 -5.65 -22.85
C HIS A 182 12.42 -5.36 -24.30
N PHE A 183 11.17 -5.63 -24.67
CA PHE A 183 10.75 -5.60 -26.08
C PHE A 183 9.66 -4.57 -26.42
N ASP A 184 8.94 -4.08 -25.43
CA ASP A 184 7.87 -3.10 -25.65
C ASP A 184 7.66 -2.26 -24.38
N PRO A 185 8.46 -1.21 -24.16
CA PRO A 185 8.32 -0.32 -23.03
C PRO A 185 7.12 0.60 -23.27
N THR A 186 5.91 0.14 -22.94
CA THR A 186 4.69 0.94 -23.07
C THR A 186 4.53 2.01 -21.98
N PHE A 187 5.34 1.95 -20.93
CA PHE A 187 5.33 2.91 -19.81
C PHE A 187 6.70 2.97 -19.12
N TYR A 188 6.93 4.03 -18.33
CA TYR A 188 8.18 4.23 -17.61
C TYR A 188 7.95 4.10 -16.08
N PRO A 189 8.44 3.03 -15.43
CA PRO A 189 8.27 2.81 -13.99
C PRO A 189 9.18 3.74 -13.19
N VAL A 190 8.61 4.45 -12.21
CA VAL A 190 9.31 5.39 -11.34
C VAL A 190 8.94 5.14 -9.89
N VAL A 191 9.91 5.20 -8.99
CA VAL A 191 9.69 5.12 -7.54
C VAL A 191 9.60 6.51 -6.91
N LEU A 192 8.98 6.59 -5.74
CA LEU A 192 8.81 7.82 -4.98
C LEU A 192 10.11 8.61 -4.81
N GLY A 193 11.23 7.90 -4.58
CA GLY A 193 12.53 8.53 -4.39
C GLY A 193 13.05 9.27 -5.62
N ASP A 194 12.91 8.64 -6.79
CA ASP A 194 13.35 9.21 -8.07
C ASP A 194 12.42 10.34 -8.49
N PHE A 195 11.10 10.14 -8.38
CA PHE A 195 10.11 11.18 -8.63
C PHE A 195 10.36 12.44 -7.80
N LEU A 196 10.64 12.28 -6.49
CA LEU A 196 10.95 13.41 -5.62
C LEU A 196 12.21 14.15 -6.08
N THR A 197 13.25 13.41 -6.48
CA THR A 197 14.49 14.00 -6.99
C THR A 197 14.20 14.81 -8.24
N ASP A 198 13.48 14.24 -9.20
CA ASP A 198 13.18 14.88 -10.48
C ASP A 198 12.33 16.15 -10.32
N ILE A 199 11.31 16.18 -9.44
CA ILE A 199 10.51 17.39 -9.18
C ILE A 199 11.24 18.46 -8.37
N SER A 200 12.34 18.11 -7.69
CA SER A 200 13.09 19.03 -6.81
C SER A 200 14.32 19.61 -7.48
N GLU A 201 14.83 18.99 -8.54
CA GLU A 201 16.02 19.45 -9.28
C GLU A 201 15.63 20.44 -10.38
N GLU A 202 16.30 21.58 -10.43
CA GLU A 202 16.16 22.53 -11.53
C GLU A 202 16.67 21.92 -12.85
N GLY A 203 15.88 22.06 -13.92
CA GLY A 203 16.23 21.59 -15.26
C GLY A 203 15.89 20.12 -15.51
N ARG A 204 15.16 19.47 -14.60
CA ARG A 204 14.60 18.12 -14.79
C ARG A 204 13.08 18.15 -14.72
N ASP A 205 12.46 17.47 -15.65
CA ASP A 205 11.02 17.24 -15.67
C ASP A 205 10.76 15.78 -15.26
N ALA A 206 9.89 15.56 -14.28
CA ALA A 206 9.56 14.22 -13.83
C ALA A 206 8.58 13.54 -14.78
N ILE A 207 8.73 12.23 -14.95
CA ILE A 207 7.77 11.39 -15.66
C ILE A 207 7.30 10.27 -14.74
N VAL A 208 6.04 9.85 -14.88
CA VAL A 208 5.43 8.80 -14.04
C VAL A 208 4.59 7.89 -14.92
N ALA A 209 4.69 6.58 -14.72
CA ALA A 209 3.87 5.61 -15.44
C ALA A 209 2.39 5.96 -15.36
N ALA A 210 1.69 6.00 -16.49
CA ALA A 210 0.27 6.27 -16.55
C ALA A 210 -0.53 4.96 -16.55
N VAL A 211 -1.66 4.93 -15.84
CA VAL A 211 -2.57 3.79 -15.75
C VAL A 211 -3.99 4.20 -16.10
N ARG A 212 -4.68 3.34 -16.81
CA ARG A 212 -6.09 3.46 -17.14
C ARG A 212 -6.84 2.19 -16.75
N VAL A 213 -8.07 2.35 -16.30
CA VAL A 213 -9.01 1.24 -16.12
C VAL A 213 -9.76 1.04 -17.44
N ARG A 214 -9.62 -0.13 -18.03
CA ARG A 214 -10.38 -0.48 -19.26
C ARG A 214 -11.32 -1.64 -18.97
N PRO A 215 -12.55 -1.62 -19.51
CA PRO A 215 -13.42 -2.79 -19.48
C PRO A 215 -12.78 -3.91 -20.30
N MET A 216 -12.81 -5.12 -19.77
CA MET A 216 -12.34 -6.32 -20.47
C MET A 216 -13.30 -6.63 -21.63
N GLN A 217 -12.76 -6.87 -22.81
CA GLN A 217 -13.61 -7.25 -23.95
C GLN A 217 -14.21 -8.65 -23.70
N GLU A 218 -15.52 -8.79 -23.94
CA GLU A 218 -16.32 -10.00 -23.64
C GLU A 218 -15.78 -11.31 -24.24
N ASN A 219 -14.94 -11.26 -25.27
CA ASN A 219 -14.41 -12.44 -25.94
C ASN A 219 -13.32 -13.20 -25.15
N LYS A 220 -12.92 -12.75 -23.97
CA LYS A 220 -12.04 -13.45 -23.03
C LYS A 220 -12.67 -13.74 -21.68
N ALA A 221 -13.98 -13.58 -21.57
CA ALA A 221 -14.74 -13.97 -20.40
C ALA A 221 -15.01 -15.48 -20.40
N GLU A 222 -13.99 -16.31 -20.53
CA GLU A 222 -14.05 -17.65 -19.95
C GLU A 222 -14.04 -17.47 -18.45
N GLU A 223 -15.13 -17.86 -17.82
CA GLU A 223 -15.45 -17.91 -16.40
C GLU A 223 -14.22 -17.79 -15.50
N SER A 224 -13.86 -16.58 -15.12
CA SER A 224 -12.95 -16.35 -14.02
C SER A 224 -13.65 -16.84 -12.76
N LYS A 225 -13.33 -18.06 -12.33
CA LYS A 225 -13.79 -18.69 -11.08
C LYS A 225 -13.37 -17.92 -9.81
N THR A 226 -12.92 -16.69 -9.94
CA THR A 226 -12.39 -15.86 -8.86
C THR A 226 -13.38 -14.85 -8.29
N GLY A 227 -14.69 -15.00 -8.50
CA GLY A 227 -15.71 -14.21 -7.79
C GLY A 227 -15.67 -12.68 -8.00
N PHE A 228 -14.83 -12.17 -8.89
CA PHE A 228 -14.77 -10.77 -9.30
C PHE A 228 -15.68 -10.56 -10.49
N THR A 229 -16.83 -9.91 -10.27
CA THR A 229 -17.86 -9.65 -11.28
C THR A 229 -17.57 -8.41 -12.13
N GLU A 230 -16.44 -7.71 -11.95
CA GLU A 230 -16.07 -6.55 -12.73
C GLU A 230 -14.97 -6.91 -13.74
N ASN A 231 -15.35 -6.98 -15.01
CA ASN A 231 -14.45 -7.24 -16.15
C ASN A 231 -13.58 -6.03 -16.50
N ASN A 232 -12.89 -5.46 -15.53
CA ASN A 232 -12.00 -4.30 -15.73
C ASN A 232 -10.56 -4.70 -15.54
N GLN A 233 -9.68 -4.22 -16.42
CA GLN A 233 -8.25 -4.47 -16.39
C GLN A 233 -7.47 -3.18 -16.18
N LEU A 234 -6.43 -3.23 -15.34
CA LEU A 234 -5.43 -2.16 -15.28
C LEU A 234 -4.53 -2.23 -16.51
N MET A 235 -4.46 -1.13 -17.23
CA MET A 235 -3.60 -0.99 -18.39
C MET A 235 -2.62 0.15 -18.18
N PHE A 236 -1.33 -0.19 -18.17
CA PHE A 236 -0.26 0.80 -18.13
C PHE A 236 0.06 1.22 -19.57
N GLU A 237 -0.09 2.51 -19.83
CA GLU A 237 0.00 3.07 -21.19
C GLU A 237 0.56 4.49 -21.13
N GLY A 238 1.78 4.67 -21.62
CA GLY A 238 2.44 5.97 -21.63
C GLY A 238 2.94 6.44 -20.27
N ALA A 239 3.15 7.74 -20.16
CA ALA A 239 3.63 8.38 -18.95
C ALA A 239 3.02 9.77 -18.77
N GLY A 240 2.65 10.13 -17.53
CA GLY A 240 2.36 11.50 -17.16
C GLY A 240 3.65 12.31 -17.05
N VAL A 241 3.68 13.50 -17.65
CA VAL A 241 4.81 14.41 -17.64
C VAL A 241 4.52 15.57 -16.70
N PHE A 242 5.45 15.83 -15.81
CA PHE A 242 5.37 16.89 -14.82
C PHE A 242 6.36 17.99 -15.15
N ARG A 243 5.93 19.24 -14.92
CA ARG A 243 6.82 20.40 -14.87
C ARG A 243 6.80 20.91 -13.42
N GLY A 244 7.94 20.75 -12.73
CA GLY A 244 7.93 20.86 -11.27
C GLY A 244 6.98 19.83 -10.66
N ASP A 245 5.99 20.29 -9.89
CA ASP A 245 5.03 19.41 -9.22
C ASP A 245 3.66 19.28 -9.94
N GLN A 246 3.52 19.89 -11.15
CA GLN A 246 2.26 19.90 -11.89
C GLN A 246 2.31 19.03 -13.15
N LEU A 247 1.28 18.22 -13.32
CA LEU A 247 1.07 17.43 -14.54
C LEU A 247 0.76 18.34 -15.72
N VAL A 248 1.59 18.32 -16.76
CA VAL A 248 1.40 19.10 -17.99
C VAL A 248 0.77 18.31 -19.12
N GLY A 249 0.85 17.00 -19.10
CA GLY A 249 0.27 16.13 -20.11
C GLY A 249 0.72 14.68 -20.01
N TYR A 250 0.42 13.93 -21.04
CA TYR A 250 0.81 12.53 -21.15
C TYR A 250 1.62 12.30 -22.43
N LEU A 251 2.64 11.46 -22.31
CA LEU A 251 3.30 10.86 -23.46
C LEU A 251 2.54 9.58 -23.81
N GLY A 252 2.15 9.43 -25.04
CA GLY A 252 1.56 8.19 -25.55
C GLY A 252 2.58 7.05 -25.62
N PRO A 253 2.10 5.80 -25.82
CA PRO A 253 2.97 4.68 -26.09
C PRO A 253 3.64 4.82 -27.45
#